data_861ba46930ecfd3367ebea2b5f1397c5
#
_entry.id   861ba46930ecfd3367ebea2b5f1397c5
#
_cell.length_a   1.000
_cell.length_b   1.000
_cell.length_c   1.000
_cell.angle_alpha   90.00
_cell.angle_beta   90.00
_cell.angle_gamma   90.00
#
_symmetry.space_group_name_H-M   'P 1'
#
loop_
_entity.id
_entity.type
_entity.pdbx_description
1 polymer ?
#
loop_
_entity_poly.entity_id
_entity_poly.type
_entity_poly.pdbx_seq_one_letter_code
_entity_poly.pdbx_strand_id
1 'polypeptide(L)'
;MSWCAGCWAGDDYDLAVQEVLDTQALNRRTGKEKTYHLLVSFHPEDEGKLTPDVFRQIEERFADALGLSEHQRHCGVHVNTENIHMHVAYNLIHPEKLTRVEPWRDYLKRDKLCRELEKEYGLTVD
;
A
#
# COMPACT_ATOMS: atom_id res chain seq x y z
N MET A 1 2.52 13.86 -2.55
CA MET A 1 1.37 13.14 -3.14
C MET A 1 0.83 12.13 -2.15
N SER A 2 -0.47 12.10 -1.95
CA SER A 2 -1.11 11.10 -1.09
C SER A 2 -2.49 10.75 -1.63
N TRP A 3 -2.96 9.54 -1.31
CA TRP A 3 -4.31 9.09 -1.68
C TRP A 3 -4.75 7.97 -0.73
N CYS A 4 -6.05 7.71 -0.72
CA CYS A 4 -6.65 6.62 0.04
C CYS A 4 -7.36 5.68 -0.92
N ALA A 5 -7.21 4.39 -0.73
CA ALA A 5 -7.86 3.37 -1.54
C ALA A 5 -8.70 2.45 -0.65
N GLY A 6 -9.79 1.92 -1.21
CA GLY A 6 -10.68 1.03 -0.49
C GLY A 6 -11.54 1.70 0.58
N CYS A 7 -11.49 3.03 0.71
CA CYS A 7 -12.26 3.80 1.68
C CYS A 7 -13.47 4.47 1.01
N TRP A 8 -14.61 4.45 1.67
CA TRP A 8 -15.81 5.18 1.23
C TRP A 8 -15.60 6.70 1.24
N ALA A 9 -14.73 7.17 2.17
CA ALA A 9 -14.38 8.59 2.28
C ALA A 9 -13.53 9.10 1.12
N GLY A 10 -13.06 8.22 0.24
CA GLY A 10 -12.19 8.60 -0.87
C GLY A 10 -10.88 9.19 -0.37
N ASP A 11 -10.48 10.32 -0.94
CA ASP A 11 -9.21 10.98 -0.59
C ASP A 11 -9.31 11.97 0.56
N ASP A 12 -10.43 12.06 1.25
CA ASP A 12 -10.53 12.82 2.50
C ASP A 12 -9.79 12.06 3.60
N TYR A 13 -8.59 12.53 3.92
CA TYR A 13 -7.68 11.85 4.83
C TYR A 13 -8.28 11.63 6.21
N ASP A 14 -8.84 12.67 6.82
CA ASP A 14 -9.38 12.57 8.19
C ASP A 14 -10.55 11.60 8.28
N LEU A 15 -11.48 11.66 7.33
CA LEU A 15 -12.61 10.74 7.26
C LEU A 15 -12.14 9.32 6.96
N ALA A 16 -11.15 9.16 6.08
CA ALA A 16 -10.62 7.84 5.74
C ALA A 16 -9.90 7.21 6.93
N VAL A 17 -9.13 7.98 7.70
CA VAL A 17 -8.50 7.48 8.94
C VAL A 17 -9.56 7.02 9.92
N GLN A 18 -10.61 7.81 10.13
CA GLN A 18 -11.69 7.43 11.04
C GLN A 18 -12.40 6.16 10.56
N GLU A 19 -12.64 6.03 9.27
CA GLU A 19 -13.23 4.83 8.67
C GLU A 19 -12.38 3.59 8.94
N VAL A 20 -11.06 3.69 8.79
CA VAL A 20 -10.14 2.58 9.09
C VAL A 20 -10.20 2.22 10.56
N LEU A 21 -10.14 3.21 11.45
CA LEU A 21 -10.20 2.98 12.91
C LEU A 21 -11.52 2.34 13.32
N ASP A 22 -12.63 2.79 12.74
CA ASP A 22 -13.95 2.20 13.02
C ASP A 22 -14.00 0.74 12.56
N THR A 23 -13.48 0.44 11.37
CA THR A 23 -13.40 -0.93 10.87
C THR A 23 -12.57 -1.81 11.78
N GLN A 24 -11.40 -1.32 12.23
CA GLN A 24 -10.53 -2.07 13.13
C GLN A 24 -11.21 -2.32 14.49
N ALA A 25 -11.97 -1.34 14.99
CA ALA A 25 -12.67 -1.45 16.26
C ALA A 25 -13.77 -2.53 16.22
N LEU A 26 -14.34 -2.80 15.07
CA LEU A 26 -15.36 -3.83 14.89
C LEU A 26 -14.78 -5.25 14.98
N ASN A 27 -13.49 -5.43 14.77
CA ASN A 27 -12.84 -6.72 14.99
C ASN A 27 -12.42 -6.84 16.45
N ARG A 28 -13.07 -7.73 17.21
CA ARG A 28 -12.81 -7.96 18.63
C ARG A 28 -12.10 -9.29 18.89
N ARG A 29 -11.78 -10.04 17.83
CA ARG A 29 -11.24 -11.41 17.95
C ARG A 29 -9.73 -11.45 18.00
N THR A 30 -9.06 -10.56 17.29
CA THR A 30 -7.60 -10.59 17.21
C THR A 30 -6.94 -9.65 18.22
N GLY A 31 -5.87 -10.13 18.86
CA GLY A 31 -4.96 -9.29 19.63
C GLY A 31 -3.72 -8.88 18.85
N LYS A 32 -3.62 -9.30 17.58
CA LYS A 32 -2.47 -9.00 16.73
C LYS A 32 -2.58 -7.60 16.12
N GLU A 33 -1.47 -7.10 15.60
CA GLU A 33 -1.39 -5.87 14.83
C GLU A 33 -2.44 -5.85 13.72
N LYS A 34 -3.17 -4.75 13.60
CA LYS A 34 -4.22 -4.56 12.59
C LYS A 34 -3.78 -3.71 11.40
N THR A 35 -2.55 -3.22 11.42
CA THR A 35 -1.99 -2.40 10.36
C THR A 35 -0.72 -3.02 9.81
N TYR A 36 -0.56 -3.00 8.51
CA TYR A 36 0.65 -3.44 7.83
C TYR A 36 1.24 -2.26 7.06
N HIS A 37 2.52 -1.97 7.32
CA HIS A 37 3.23 -0.87 6.66
C HIS A 37 4.13 -1.41 5.55
N LEU A 38 3.93 -0.90 4.35
CA LEU A 38 4.78 -1.17 3.20
C LEU A 38 5.59 0.07 2.86
N LEU A 39 6.87 -0.11 2.66
CA LEU A 39 7.76 0.94 2.15
C LEU A 39 8.42 0.45 0.87
N VAL A 40 8.24 1.21 -0.20
CA VAL A 40 8.87 0.93 -1.50
C VAL A 40 9.77 2.11 -1.85
N SER A 41 11.05 1.83 -2.09
CA SER A 41 12.04 2.83 -2.50
C SER A 41 12.31 2.73 -3.98
N PHE A 42 12.37 3.89 -4.66
CA PHE A 42 12.69 3.99 -6.07
C PHE A 42 13.96 4.80 -6.25
N HIS A 43 14.67 4.52 -7.33
CA HIS A 43 15.87 5.28 -7.67
C HIS A 43 15.47 6.68 -8.15
N PRO A 44 16.21 7.75 -7.77
CA PRO A 44 15.87 9.13 -8.18
C PRO A 44 15.86 9.32 -9.70
N GLU A 45 16.66 8.55 -10.43
CA GLU A 45 16.71 8.61 -11.90
C GLU A 45 15.39 8.19 -12.56
N ASP A 46 14.54 7.47 -11.84
CA ASP A 46 13.27 7.00 -12.36
C ASP A 46 12.13 8.01 -12.17
N GLU A 47 12.40 9.18 -11.60
CA GLU A 47 11.37 10.18 -11.29
C GLU A 47 10.50 10.52 -12.51
N GLY A 48 11.10 10.66 -13.68
CA GLY A 48 10.37 10.97 -14.90
C GLY A 48 9.43 9.86 -15.39
N LYS A 49 9.60 8.64 -14.90
CA LYS A 49 8.78 7.48 -15.23
C LYS A 49 7.66 7.27 -14.21
N LEU A 50 7.76 7.89 -13.05
CA LEU A 50 6.88 7.68 -11.91
C LEU A 50 5.83 8.79 -11.83
N THR A 51 4.81 8.70 -12.69
CA THR A 51 3.65 9.59 -12.66
C THR A 51 2.70 9.21 -11.52
N PRO A 52 1.77 10.08 -11.11
CA PRO A 52 0.74 9.71 -10.14
C PRO A 52 -0.01 8.44 -10.50
N ASP A 53 -0.37 8.25 -11.76
CA ASP A 53 -1.06 7.05 -12.22
C ASP A 53 -0.18 5.80 -12.08
N VAL A 54 1.11 5.90 -12.38
CA VAL A 54 2.05 4.79 -12.24
C VAL A 54 2.19 4.40 -10.77
N PHE A 55 2.30 5.36 -9.84
CA PHE A 55 2.33 5.04 -8.41
C PHE A 55 1.08 4.29 -7.97
N ARG A 56 -0.09 4.71 -8.42
CA ARG A 56 -1.35 4.03 -8.09
C ARG A 56 -1.39 2.61 -8.64
N GLN A 57 -0.94 2.41 -9.86
CA GLN A 57 -0.86 1.09 -10.48
C GLN A 57 0.10 0.17 -9.73
N ILE A 58 1.27 0.69 -9.35
CA ILE A 58 2.26 -0.06 -8.59
C ILE A 58 1.70 -0.46 -7.24
N GLU A 59 1.03 0.46 -6.54
CA GLU A 59 0.42 0.17 -5.24
C GLU A 59 -0.64 -0.91 -5.36
N GLU A 60 -1.50 -0.84 -6.36
CA GLU A 60 -2.53 -1.86 -6.58
C GLU A 60 -1.92 -3.24 -6.83
N ARG A 61 -0.78 -3.31 -7.52
CA ARG A 61 -0.05 -4.56 -7.73
C ARG A 61 0.46 -5.14 -6.42
N PHE A 62 0.96 -4.30 -5.51
CA PHE A 62 1.37 -4.75 -4.17
C PHE A 62 0.16 -5.21 -3.34
N ALA A 63 -0.95 -4.49 -3.39
CA ALA A 63 -2.16 -4.88 -2.69
C ALA A 63 -2.65 -6.26 -3.15
N ASP A 64 -2.69 -6.50 -4.46
CA ASP A 64 -3.05 -7.81 -5.02
C ASP A 64 -2.09 -8.91 -4.58
N ALA A 65 -0.79 -8.65 -4.67
CA ALA A 65 0.23 -9.65 -4.31
C ALA A 65 0.15 -10.04 -2.83
N LEU A 66 -0.18 -9.09 -1.95
CA LEU A 66 -0.31 -9.32 -0.52
C LEU A 66 -1.68 -9.85 -0.09
N GLY A 67 -2.63 -9.96 -1.01
CA GLY A 67 -3.99 -10.38 -0.70
C GLY A 67 -4.83 -9.31 -0.02
N LEU A 68 -4.49 -8.04 -0.20
CA LEU A 68 -5.10 -6.90 0.48
C LEU A 68 -5.82 -5.94 -0.47
N SER A 69 -6.14 -6.37 -1.69
CA SER A 69 -6.74 -5.50 -2.71
C SER A 69 -8.09 -4.91 -2.32
N GLU A 70 -8.86 -5.60 -1.47
CA GLU A 70 -10.16 -5.13 -0.99
C GLU A 70 -10.06 -4.33 0.31
N HIS A 71 -8.86 -4.18 0.86
CA HIS A 71 -8.63 -3.56 2.16
C HIS A 71 -8.46 -2.05 2.04
N GLN A 72 -8.92 -1.33 3.05
CA GLN A 72 -8.69 0.11 3.21
C GLN A 72 -7.20 0.37 3.39
N ARG A 73 -6.69 1.44 2.78
CA ARG A 73 -5.29 1.81 2.91
C ARG A 73 -5.04 3.27 2.62
N HIS A 74 -3.99 3.79 3.23
CA HIS A 74 -3.48 5.14 2.99
C HIS A 74 -2.14 5.04 2.29
N CYS A 75 -1.96 5.80 1.23
CA CYS A 75 -0.77 5.79 0.41
C CYS A 75 -0.16 7.19 0.36
N GLY A 76 1.15 7.27 0.39
CA GLY A 76 1.86 8.53 0.27
C GLY A 76 3.17 8.36 -0.46
N VAL A 77 3.59 9.40 -1.17
CA VAL A 77 4.87 9.44 -1.86
C VAL A 77 5.67 10.62 -1.37
N HIS A 78 6.89 10.34 -0.94
CA HIS A 78 7.89 11.31 -0.55
C HIS A 78 9.01 11.33 -1.57
N VAL A 79 9.37 12.53 -2.04
CA VAL A 79 10.54 12.73 -2.91
C VAL A 79 11.56 13.54 -2.14
N ASN A 80 12.75 12.99 -1.96
CA ASN A 80 13.89 13.72 -1.42
C ASN A 80 15.08 13.62 -2.38
N THR A 81 16.22 14.21 -2.02
CA THR A 81 17.38 14.29 -2.91
C THR A 81 18.05 12.94 -3.19
N GLU A 82 17.82 11.95 -2.33
CA GLU A 82 18.48 10.64 -2.44
C GLU A 82 17.57 9.55 -2.98
N ASN A 83 16.28 9.59 -2.61
CA ASN A 83 15.34 8.52 -2.95
C ASN A 83 13.92 9.04 -3.11
N ILE A 84 13.13 8.23 -3.80
CA ILE A 84 11.68 8.38 -3.87
C ILE A 84 11.10 7.24 -3.06
N HIS A 85 10.24 7.54 -2.09
CA HIS A 85 9.63 6.56 -1.21
C HIS A 85 8.11 6.56 -1.33
N MET A 86 7.54 5.38 -1.54
CA MET A 86 6.10 5.17 -1.44
C MET A 86 5.82 4.44 -0.14
N HIS A 87 4.97 5.02 0.69
CA HIS A 87 4.52 4.43 1.95
C HIS A 87 3.07 4.01 1.81
N VAL A 88 2.74 2.81 2.28
CA VAL A 88 1.36 2.36 2.32
C VAL A 88 1.06 1.78 3.70
N ALA A 89 -0.02 2.25 4.30
CA ALA A 89 -0.55 1.69 5.55
C ALA A 89 -1.83 0.93 5.23
N TYR A 90 -1.76 -0.39 5.27
CA TYR A 90 -2.88 -1.28 5.00
C TYR A 90 -3.64 -1.59 6.28
N ASN A 91 -4.97 -1.53 6.22
CA ASN A 91 -5.80 -2.10 7.26
C ASN A 91 -5.88 -3.61 7.03
N LEU A 92 -5.36 -4.41 7.96
CA LEU A 92 -5.40 -5.86 7.85
C LEU A 92 -6.79 -6.45 8.11
N ILE A 93 -7.71 -5.64 8.62
CA ILE A 93 -9.10 -6.05 8.84
C ILE A 93 -9.90 -5.82 7.56
N HIS A 94 -10.49 -6.89 7.02
CA HIS A 94 -11.33 -6.78 5.83
C HIS A 94 -12.57 -5.92 6.14
N PRO A 95 -12.92 -4.92 5.30
CA PRO A 95 -13.97 -3.96 5.64
C PRO A 95 -15.38 -4.54 5.73
N GLU A 96 -15.64 -5.64 5.04
CA GLU A 96 -16.95 -6.31 5.08
C GLU A 96 -16.96 -7.52 5.99
N LYS A 97 -15.96 -8.39 5.88
CA LYS A 97 -15.87 -9.63 6.64
C LYS A 97 -15.39 -9.42 8.07
N LEU A 98 -14.75 -8.29 8.35
CA LEU A 98 -14.17 -7.91 9.63
C LEU A 98 -13.17 -8.92 10.19
N THR A 99 -12.59 -9.74 9.33
CA THR A 99 -11.55 -10.72 9.67
C THR A 99 -10.17 -10.13 9.38
N ARG A 100 -9.19 -10.49 10.21
CA ARG A 100 -7.80 -10.12 9.98
C ARG A 100 -7.20 -11.03 8.91
N VAL A 101 -6.56 -10.43 7.92
CA VAL A 101 -5.83 -11.14 6.87
C VAL A 101 -4.34 -11.06 7.17
N GLU A 102 -3.65 -12.19 7.18
CA GLU A 102 -2.20 -12.27 7.33
C GLU A 102 -1.54 -12.23 5.96
N PRO A 103 -0.63 -11.26 5.67
CA PRO A 103 0.10 -11.25 4.40
C PRO A 103 1.19 -12.34 4.41
N TRP A 104 0.77 -13.55 4.05
CA TRP A 104 1.61 -14.76 4.07
C TRP A 104 2.78 -14.65 3.10
N ARG A 105 4.00 -14.92 3.58
CA ARG A 105 5.25 -14.84 2.79
C ARG A 105 5.40 -13.50 2.07
N ASP A 106 5.07 -12.42 2.75
CA ASP A 106 5.05 -11.07 2.21
C ASP A 106 6.36 -10.65 1.56
N TYR A 107 7.50 -10.93 2.19
CA TYR A 107 8.81 -10.53 1.68
C TYR A 107 9.16 -11.22 0.35
N LEU A 108 8.78 -12.49 0.17
CA LEU A 108 9.00 -13.21 -1.09
C LEU A 108 8.12 -12.64 -2.21
N LYS A 109 6.87 -12.35 -1.90
CA LYS A 109 5.91 -11.76 -2.85
C LYS A 109 6.34 -10.36 -3.25
N ARG A 110 6.79 -9.55 -2.29
CA ARG A 110 7.29 -8.20 -2.57
C ARG A 110 8.53 -8.22 -3.44
N ASP A 111 9.49 -9.09 -3.14
CA ASP A 111 10.72 -9.20 -3.93
C ASP A 111 10.42 -9.62 -5.37
N LYS A 112 9.61 -10.64 -5.55
CA LYS A 112 9.20 -11.10 -6.88
C LYS A 112 8.52 -9.97 -7.66
N LEU A 113 7.60 -9.26 -7.03
CA LEU A 113 6.88 -8.16 -7.67
C LEU A 113 7.83 -7.01 -8.03
N CYS A 114 8.79 -6.69 -7.17
CA CYS A 114 9.78 -5.66 -7.48
C CYS A 114 10.53 -5.99 -8.77
N ARG A 115 10.93 -7.24 -8.95
CA ARG A 115 11.61 -7.67 -10.19
C ARG A 115 10.70 -7.54 -11.42
N GLU A 116 9.43 -7.89 -11.29
CA GLU A 116 8.45 -7.74 -12.36
C GLU A 116 8.23 -6.26 -12.74
N LEU A 117 8.09 -5.40 -11.74
CA LEU A 117 7.86 -3.97 -11.94
C LEU A 117 9.07 -3.28 -12.57
N GLU A 118 10.29 -3.67 -12.20
CA GLU A 118 11.51 -3.14 -12.82
C GLU A 118 11.51 -3.37 -14.33
N LYS A 119 11.06 -4.55 -14.76
CA LYS A 119 10.98 -4.88 -16.18
C LYS A 119 9.82 -4.17 -16.87
N GLU A 120 8.65 -4.15 -16.25
CA GLU A 120 7.42 -3.62 -16.82
C GLU A 120 7.49 -2.10 -17.02
N TYR A 121 8.04 -1.38 -16.05
CA TYR A 121 8.12 0.09 -16.09
C TYR A 121 9.51 0.60 -16.48
N GLY A 122 10.46 -0.28 -16.73
CA GLY A 122 11.83 0.11 -17.08
C GLY A 122 12.56 0.80 -15.94
N LEU A 123 12.31 0.37 -14.70
CA LEU A 123 12.90 0.99 -13.52
C LEU A 123 14.34 0.54 -13.31
N THR A 124 15.13 1.43 -12.70
CA THR A 124 16.54 1.18 -12.40
C THR A 124 16.67 0.08 -11.34
N VAL A 125 17.52 -0.89 -11.63
CA VAL A 125 17.85 -1.98 -10.71
C VAL A 125 19.14 -1.63 -9.97
N ASP A 126 19.10 -1.71 -8.64
CA ASP A 126 20.28 -1.53 -7.81
C ASP A 126 21.10 -2.80 -7.67
#